data_addd7164c94796a4e30936f6fb94edd0
#
_entry.id   addd7164c94796a4e30936f6fb94edd0
#
_cell.length_a   1.000
_cell.length_b   1.000
_cell.length_c   1.000
_cell.angle_alpha   90.00
_cell.angle_beta   90.00
_cell.angle_gamma   90.00
#
_symmetry.space_group_name_H-M   'P 1'
#
loop_
_entity.id
_entity.type
_entity.pdbx_description
1 polymer ?
#
loop_
_entity_poly.entity_id
_entity_poly.type
_entity_poly.pdbx_seq_one_letter_code
_entity_poly.pdbx_strand_id
1 'polypeptide(L)' 'HYIEAINLLKKGEIKEIIVKREDFMTFREAWMQTENRIEIVGEAGLNGQIIYRFVKMTN' A
#
# COMPACT_ATOMS: atom_id res chain seq x y z
N HIS A 1 -11.03 3.42 4.06
CA HIS A 1 -9.91 4.08 4.68
C HIS A 1 -8.63 3.30 4.46
N TYR A 2 -7.50 3.97 4.37
CA TYR A 2 -6.28 3.29 3.95
C TYR A 2 -5.75 2.29 4.97
N ILE A 3 -5.97 2.53 6.24
CA ILE A 3 -5.51 1.57 7.24
C ILE A 3 -6.23 0.23 7.06
N GLU A 4 -7.53 0.27 6.80
CA GLU A 4 -8.27 -0.95 6.54
C GLU A 4 -7.81 -1.61 5.24
N ALA A 5 -7.57 -0.79 4.21
CA ALA A 5 -7.10 -1.32 2.94
C ALA A 5 -5.75 -2.00 3.10
N ILE A 6 -4.85 -1.40 3.87
CA ILE A 6 -3.55 -1.99 4.12
C ILE A 6 -3.69 -3.32 4.86
N ASN A 7 -4.59 -3.39 5.83
CA ASN A 7 -4.82 -4.65 6.54
C ASN A 7 -5.35 -5.72 5.60
N LEU A 8 -6.25 -5.37 4.71
CA LEU A 8 -6.78 -6.32 3.72
C LEU A 8 -5.67 -6.81 2.79
N LEU A 9 -4.79 -5.90 2.42
CA LEU A 9 -3.67 -6.25 1.57
C LEU A 9 -2.74 -7.23 2.28
N LYS A 10 -2.46 -6.99 3.55
CA LYS A 10 -1.58 -7.88 4.33
C LYS A 10 -2.21 -9.25 4.52
N LYS A 11 -3.52 -9.31 4.60
CA LYS A 11 -4.21 -10.59 4.74
C LYS A 11 -4.33 -11.36 3.43
N GLY A 12 -4.03 -10.70 2.33
CA GLY A 12 -4.15 -11.31 1.02
C GLY A 12 -5.57 -11.28 0.46
N GLU A 13 -6.45 -10.52 1.07
CA GLU A 13 -7.83 -10.42 0.58
C GLU A 13 -7.93 -9.52 -0.62
N ILE A 14 -7.02 -8.57 -0.77
CA ILE A 14 -6.90 -7.78 -1.99
C ILE A 14 -5.46 -7.89 -2.46
N LYS A 15 -5.26 -7.71 -3.76
CA LYS A 15 -3.95 -7.92 -4.36
C LYS A 15 -3.13 -6.66 -4.44
N GLU A 16 -3.78 -5.51 -4.48
CA GLU A 16 -3.07 -4.26 -4.63
C GLU A 16 -3.95 -3.11 -4.17
N ILE A 17 -3.31 -1.99 -3.88
CA ILE A 17 -4.00 -0.75 -3.55
C ILE A 17 -3.53 0.29 -4.55
N ILE A 18 -4.47 0.94 -5.25
CA ILE A 18 -4.14 1.99 -6.19
C ILE A 18 -4.39 3.33 -5.50
N VAL A 19 -3.33 4.11 -5.35
CA VAL A 19 -3.37 5.38 -4.65
C VAL A 19 -3.20 6.49 -5.67
N LYS A 20 -4.17 7.38 -5.75
CA LYS A 20 -4.09 8.51 -6.64
C LYS A 20 -3.06 9.50 -6.13
N ARG A 21 -2.54 10.29 -7.06
CA ARG A 21 -1.51 11.25 -6.76
C ARG A 21 -1.90 12.19 -5.61
N GLU A 22 -3.14 12.68 -5.62
CA GLU A 22 -3.59 13.62 -4.60
C GLU A 22 -3.82 12.95 -3.24
N ASP A 23 -3.89 11.62 -3.21
CA ASP A 23 -4.10 10.89 -1.97
C ASP A 23 -2.81 10.29 -1.41
N PHE A 24 -1.69 10.56 -2.07
CA PHE A 24 -0.43 9.94 -1.70
C PHE A 24 -0.03 10.25 -0.26
N MET A 25 -0.16 11.50 0.15
CA MET A 25 0.24 11.87 1.51
C MET A 25 -0.63 11.20 2.56
N THR A 26 -1.92 11.09 2.28
CA THR A 26 -2.84 10.41 3.19
C THR A 26 -2.49 8.94 3.33
N PHE A 27 -2.20 8.30 2.21
CA PHE A 27 -1.79 6.90 2.25
C PHE A 27 -0.48 6.73 2.99
N ARG A 28 0.47 7.63 2.75
CA ARG A 28 1.78 7.53 3.37
C ARG A 28 1.68 7.59 4.89
N GLU A 29 0.78 8.41 5.42
CA GLU A 29 0.59 8.47 6.86
C GLU A 29 0.08 7.15 7.42
N ALA A 30 -0.86 6.52 6.73
CA ALA A 30 -1.37 5.22 7.14
C ALA A 30 -0.27 4.16 7.03
N TRP A 31 0.51 4.21 5.95
CA TRP A 31 1.59 3.27 5.71
C TRP A 31 2.65 3.36 6.81
N MET A 32 2.99 4.56 7.24
CA MET A 32 4.01 4.73 8.25
C MET A 32 3.60 4.20 9.62
N GLN A 33 2.31 4.08 9.86
CA GLN A 33 1.80 3.53 11.11
C GLN A 33 1.69 2.01 11.07
N THR A 34 1.95 1.42 9.91
CA THR A 34 1.76 0.00 9.71
C THR A 34 3.01 -0.77 10.09
N GLU A 35 2.84 -1.87 10.82
CA GLU A 35 3.93 -2.79 11.06
C GLU A 35 4.26 -3.51 9.77
N ASN A 36 5.51 -3.91 9.60
CA ASN A 36 5.96 -4.62 8.41
C ASN A 36 5.78 -3.81 7.13
N ARG A 37 5.87 -2.49 7.27
CA ARG A 37 5.62 -1.62 6.13
C ARG A 37 6.64 -1.80 5.00
N ILE A 38 7.81 -2.34 5.30
CA ILE A 38 8.81 -2.58 4.27
C ILE A 38 8.35 -3.66 3.28
N GLU A 39 7.37 -4.46 3.67
CA GLU A 39 6.82 -5.47 2.78
C GLU A 39 5.76 -4.90 1.84
N ILE A 40 5.38 -3.66 2.02
CA ILE A 40 4.43 -3.00 1.14
C ILE A 40 5.23 -2.16 0.16
N VAL A 41 5.24 -2.60 -1.09
CA VAL A 41 6.10 -2.03 -2.13
C VAL A 41 5.24 -1.23 -3.10
N GLY A 42 5.70 -0.02 -3.44
CA GLY A 42 4.98 0.84 -4.36
C GLY A 42 5.62 0.83 -5.73
N GLU A 43 4.78 0.83 -6.77
CA GLU A 43 5.22 0.95 -8.15
C GLU A 43 4.51 2.12 -8.80
N ALA A 44 5.20 2.79 -9.71
CA ALA A 44 4.59 3.87 -10.47
C ALA A 44 3.54 3.28 -11.42
N GLY A 45 2.36 3.87 -11.40
CA GLY A 45 1.31 3.49 -12.31
C GLY A 45 1.05 4.59 -13.32
N LEU A 46 -0.08 4.50 -13.98
CA LEU A 46 -0.47 5.49 -14.97
C LEU A 46 -0.99 6.76 -14.28
N ASN A 47 -0.78 7.89 -14.94
CA ASN A 47 -1.36 9.17 -14.52
C ASN A 47 -0.94 9.60 -13.11
N GLY A 48 0.28 9.24 -12.71
CA GLY A 48 0.78 9.64 -11.41
C GLY A 48 0.26 8.81 -10.26
N GLN A 49 -0.44 7.73 -10.55
CA GLN A 49 -0.90 6.82 -9.51
C GLN A 49 0.26 5.96 -9.04
N ILE A 50 0.12 5.45 -7.81
CA ILE A 50 1.08 4.49 -7.27
C ILE A 50 0.32 3.25 -6.88
N ILE A 51 0.82 2.10 -7.30
CA ILE A 51 0.20 0.82 -7.01
C ILE A 51 1.02 0.13 -5.93
N TYR A 52 0.39 -0.16 -4.80
CA TYR A 52 1.06 -0.80 -3.67
C TYR A 52 0.67 -2.26 -3.60
N ARG A 53 1.67 -3.10 -3.38
CA ARG A 53 1.47 -4.54 -3.24
C ARG A 53 2.19 -5.02 -1.99
N PHE A 54 1.67 -6.09 -1.44
CA PHE A 54 2.30 -6.71 -0.28
C PHE A 54 3.21 -7.82 -0.78
N VAL A 55 4.50 -7.68 -0.51
CA VAL A 55 5.50 -8.67 -0.91
C VAL A 55 6.08 -9.25 0.38
N LYS A 56 5.80 -10.51 0.61
CA LYS A 56 6.28 -11.15 1.82
C LYS A 56 7.78 -11.36 1.71
N MET A 57 8.50 -10.80 2.65
CA MET A 57 9.96 -10.85 2.62
C MET A 57 10.52 -11.89 3.58
N THR A 58 9.90 -13.03 3.61
CA THR A 58 10.42 -14.13 4.42
C THR A 58 11.23 -15.08 3.57
N ASN A 59 12.17 -15.68 4.21
CA ASN A 59 12.99 -16.71 3.56
C ASN A 59 12.39 -18.08 3.78
#